data_ef07f41171a5976e09b222ef7512924b
#
_entry.id   ef07f41171a5976e09b222ef7512924b
#
_cell.length_a   1.000
_cell.length_b   1.000
_cell.length_c   1.000
_cell.angle_alpha   90.00
_cell.angle_beta   90.00
_cell.angle_gamma   90.00
#
_symmetry.space_group_name_H-M   'P 1'
#
loop_
_entity.id
_entity.type
_entity.pdbx_description
1 polymer ?
#
loop_
_entity_poly.entity_id
_entity_poly.type
_entity_poly.pdbx_seq_one_letter_code
_entity_poly.pdbx_strand_id
1 'polypeptide(L)'
;MLTIDKKRFDSVVLSATSSTAHVFSMIEPHFADTEQNLISELFGSFDYASVEKLEPVAVRLVCLRTYYEQIPHLDLVLTPTGFGVVSNENVAPASPDRVKALRQQVKDAYEDALDEAILAMLGTDWAKSISGRIRVNSFYFVGADLRDYAGFPDAHRSALVERLIQIAEAEEYIRRGISSEFFEVLLEGIRSKNLKTEYRMILHELKLAIGGWLHGNKEVLRMKLANVINEMERNIDTYPEYRESEAYKVKHFEHYENGKDDSTFFFG
;
A
#
# COMPACT_ATOMS: atom_id res chain seq x y z
N MET A 1 12.67 -6.52 -20.75
CA MET A 1 13.79 -5.82 -20.10
C MET A 1 13.66 -4.34 -20.43
N LEU A 2 13.63 -3.49 -19.41
CA LEU A 2 13.49 -2.04 -19.57
C LEU A 2 14.75 -1.44 -20.20
N THR A 3 14.57 -0.49 -21.11
CA THR A 3 15.69 0.27 -21.67
C THR A 3 15.88 1.55 -20.86
N ILE A 4 16.91 1.57 -20.01
CA ILE A 4 17.25 2.70 -19.15
C ILE A 4 18.57 3.30 -19.63
N ASP A 5 18.50 4.41 -20.33
CA ASP A 5 19.66 5.22 -20.69
C ASP A 5 19.97 6.28 -19.63
N LYS A 6 21.13 6.94 -19.75
CA LYS A 6 21.54 8.00 -18.83
C LYS A 6 20.51 9.13 -18.73
N LYS A 7 19.87 9.51 -19.83
CA LYS A 7 18.88 10.59 -19.84
C LYS A 7 17.64 10.23 -19.03
N ARG A 8 17.13 9.00 -19.18
CA ARG A 8 16.00 8.49 -18.38
C ARG A 8 16.39 8.40 -16.90
N PHE A 9 17.57 7.87 -16.60
CA PHE A 9 18.06 7.79 -15.23
C PHE A 9 18.17 9.18 -14.59
N ASP A 10 18.82 10.14 -15.24
CA ASP A 10 18.99 11.52 -14.74
C ASP A 10 17.63 12.24 -14.54
N SER A 11 16.61 11.92 -15.34
CA SER A 11 15.27 12.49 -15.17
C SER A 11 14.53 11.97 -13.94
N VAL A 12 14.89 10.77 -13.48
CA VAL A 12 14.31 10.13 -12.29
C VAL A 12 15.10 10.48 -11.04
N VAL A 13 16.44 10.42 -11.12
CA VAL A 13 17.34 10.57 -9.99
C VAL A 13 18.08 11.90 -10.11
N LEU A 14 17.40 13.00 -9.86
CA LEU A 14 17.93 14.36 -10.00
C LEU A 14 19.20 14.61 -9.19
N SER A 15 19.33 13.98 -8.03
CA SER A 15 20.52 14.09 -7.16
C SER A 15 21.77 13.42 -7.74
N ALA A 16 21.60 12.54 -8.74
CA ALA A 16 22.72 11.88 -9.42
C ALA A 16 23.16 12.60 -10.70
N THR A 17 22.50 13.70 -11.08
CA THR A 17 22.88 14.50 -12.23
C THR A 17 24.27 15.08 -12.01
N SER A 18 25.25 14.43 -12.60
CA SER A 18 26.66 14.83 -12.59
C SER A 18 27.07 15.13 -14.04
N SER A 19 27.93 16.15 -14.22
CA SER A 19 28.58 16.39 -15.49
C SER A 19 29.47 15.22 -15.94
N THR A 20 29.81 14.33 -15.00
CA THR A 20 30.58 13.11 -15.26
C THR A 20 29.62 11.92 -15.41
N ALA A 21 29.80 11.13 -16.46
CA ALA A 21 29.02 9.91 -16.68
C ALA A 21 29.32 8.78 -15.68
N HIS A 22 30.19 9.05 -14.69
CA HIS A 22 30.74 8.04 -13.80
C HIS A 22 29.68 7.35 -12.92
N VAL A 23 28.78 8.14 -12.32
CA VAL A 23 27.71 7.57 -11.45
C VAL A 23 26.82 6.62 -12.24
N PHE A 24 26.37 7.02 -13.43
CA PHE A 24 25.52 6.16 -14.25
C PHE A 24 26.23 4.86 -14.64
N SER A 25 27.49 4.92 -15.09
CA SER A 25 28.25 3.73 -15.48
C SER A 25 28.54 2.75 -14.35
N MET A 26 28.55 3.22 -13.09
CA MET A 26 28.65 2.36 -11.93
C MET A 26 27.33 1.65 -11.58
N ILE A 27 26.22 2.30 -11.90
CA ILE A 27 24.87 1.82 -11.51
C ILE A 27 24.24 0.95 -12.62
N GLU A 28 24.47 1.30 -13.89
CA GLU A 28 23.89 0.64 -15.05
C GLU A 28 23.96 -0.91 -15.02
N PRO A 29 25.09 -1.54 -14.63
CA PRO A 29 25.18 -3.01 -14.59
C PRO A 29 24.18 -3.68 -13.62
N HIS A 30 23.64 -2.95 -12.66
CA HIS A 30 22.72 -3.48 -11.63
C HIS A 30 21.24 -3.36 -12.01
N PHE A 31 20.88 -2.65 -13.10
CA PHE A 31 19.47 -2.47 -13.48
C PHE A 31 18.79 -3.79 -13.78
N ALA A 32 19.46 -4.70 -14.48
CA ALA A 32 18.88 -5.99 -14.85
C ALA A 32 18.47 -6.83 -13.64
N ASP A 33 19.34 -6.91 -12.65
CA ASP A 33 19.08 -7.67 -11.41
C ASP A 33 17.95 -7.02 -10.61
N THR A 34 17.95 -5.68 -10.51
CA THR A 34 16.88 -4.94 -9.83
C THR A 34 15.53 -5.12 -10.53
N GLU A 35 15.49 -5.08 -11.88
CA GLU A 35 14.27 -5.35 -12.65
C GLU A 35 13.76 -6.76 -12.40
N GLN A 36 14.64 -7.77 -12.42
CA GLN A 36 14.28 -9.16 -12.15
C GLN A 36 13.71 -9.34 -10.73
N ASN A 37 14.31 -8.69 -9.74
CA ASN A 37 13.81 -8.71 -8.37
C ASN A 37 12.42 -8.06 -8.27
N LEU A 38 12.21 -6.91 -8.91
CA LEU A 38 10.89 -6.26 -8.95
C LEU A 38 9.84 -7.11 -9.66
N ILE A 39 10.21 -7.82 -10.75
CA ILE A 39 9.31 -8.76 -11.42
C ILE A 39 8.89 -9.86 -10.44
N SER A 40 9.83 -10.48 -9.73
CA SER A 40 9.50 -11.56 -8.80
C SER A 40 8.71 -11.10 -7.57
N GLU A 41 9.04 -9.94 -6.99
CA GLU A 41 8.48 -9.45 -5.73
C GLU A 41 7.14 -8.70 -5.89
N LEU A 42 6.98 -7.93 -6.98
CA LEU A 42 5.83 -7.06 -7.20
C LEU A 42 4.90 -7.58 -8.28
N PHE A 43 5.43 -7.83 -9.48
CA PHE A 43 4.60 -8.15 -10.63
C PHE A 43 4.21 -9.63 -10.68
N GLY A 44 5.04 -10.54 -10.17
CA GLY A 44 4.81 -11.98 -10.28
C GLY A 44 4.80 -12.42 -11.75
N SER A 45 3.73 -13.09 -12.17
CA SER A 45 3.51 -13.48 -13.57
C SER A 45 2.79 -12.42 -14.41
N PHE A 46 2.48 -11.26 -13.84
CA PHE A 46 1.76 -10.21 -14.55
C PHE A 46 2.69 -9.46 -15.49
N ASP A 47 2.27 -9.34 -16.76
CA ASP A 47 2.99 -8.56 -17.75
C ASP A 47 2.70 -7.06 -17.56
N TYR A 48 3.58 -6.38 -16.83
CA TYR A 48 3.46 -4.94 -16.57
C TYR A 48 3.57 -4.10 -17.86
N ALA A 49 4.22 -4.60 -18.92
CA ALA A 49 4.31 -3.91 -20.19
C ALA A 49 2.96 -3.83 -20.92
N SER A 50 2.00 -4.69 -20.55
CA SER A 50 0.64 -4.64 -21.09
C SER A 50 -0.16 -3.41 -20.64
N VAL A 51 0.30 -2.67 -19.64
CA VAL A 51 -0.34 -1.46 -19.11
C VAL A 51 0.54 -0.25 -19.39
N GLU A 52 0.16 0.57 -20.36
CA GLU A 52 0.93 1.72 -20.87
C GLU A 52 1.49 2.63 -19.76
N LYS A 53 0.71 2.85 -18.71
CA LYS A 53 1.10 3.72 -17.58
C LYS A 53 2.13 3.10 -16.63
N LEU A 54 2.37 1.79 -16.70
CA LEU A 54 3.29 1.10 -15.79
C LEU A 54 4.74 1.14 -16.23
N GLU A 55 5.03 1.22 -17.53
CA GLU A 55 6.41 1.25 -18.01
C GLU A 55 7.22 2.44 -17.43
N PRO A 56 6.72 3.70 -17.42
CA PRO A 56 7.42 4.80 -16.78
C PRO A 56 7.61 4.61 -15.27
N VAL A 57 6.62 4.03 -14.58
CA VAL A 57 6.69 3.76 -13.15
C VAL A 57 7.70 2.65 -12.85
N ALA A 58 7.73 1.59 -13.67
CA ALA A 58 8.70 0.51 -13.56
C ALA A 58 10.15 1.00 -13.76
N VAL A 59 10.38 1.87 -14.75
CA VAL A 59 11.69 2.54 -14.94
C VAL A 59 12.07 3.32 -13.68
N ARG A 60 11.13 4.10 -13.12
CA ARG A 60 11.38 4.87 -11.89
C ARG A 60 11.70 3.96 -10.71
N LEU A 61 10.98 2.86 -10.54
CA LEU A 61 11.25 1.87 -9.49
C LEU A 61 12.65 1.27 -9.62
N VAL A 62 13.05 0.84 -10.82
CA VAL A 62 14.38 0.27 -11.06
C VAL A 62 15.46 1.30 -10.77
N CYS A 63 15.34 2.52 -11.31
CA CYS A 63 16.32 3.58 -11.11
C CYS A 63 16.50 3.93 -9.63
N LEU A 64 15.39 4.16 -8.90
CA LEU A 64 15.44 4.57 -7.50
C LEU A 64 15.96 3.46 -6.58
N ARG A 65 15.50 2.21 -6.77
CA ARG A 65 15.98 1.08 -5.98
C ARG A 65 17.46 0.82 -6.21
N THR A 66 17.88 0.75 -7.46
CA THR A 66 19.29 0.53 -7.78
C THR A 66 20.17 1.66 -7.21
N TYR A 67 19.75 2.92 -7.39
CA TYR A 67 20.50 4.05 -6.82
C TYR A 67 20.58 3.98 -5.31
N TYR A 68 19.47 3.72 -4.62
CA TYR A 68 19.41 3.56 -3.17
C TYR A 68 20.38 2.51 -2.65
N GLU A 69 20.46 1.36 -3.34
CA GLU A 69 21.36 0.26 -3.00
C GLU A 69 22.82 0.59 -3.26
N GLN A 70 23.11 1.41 -4.29
CA GLN A 70 24.47 1.76 -4.68
C GLN A 70 25.03 3.01 -3.98
N ILE A 71 24.22 3.87 -3.36
CA ILE A 71 24.69 5.06 -2.64
C ILE A 71 25.87 4.77 -1.69
N PRO A 72 25.89 3.70 -0.87
CA PRO A 72 27.01 3.41 0.03
C PRO A 72 28.32 3.06 -0.68
N HIS A 73 28.27 2.73 -1.97
CA HIS A 73 29.42 2.31 -2.78
C HIS A 73 29.99 3.45 -3.65
N LEU A 74 29.27 4.57 -3.77
CA LEU A 74 29.66 5.64 -4.69
C LEU A 74 30.81 6.50 -4.19
N ASP A 75 31.09 6.51 -2.90
CA ASP A 75 32.17 7.27 -2.26
C ASP A 75 33.33 6.40 -1.77
N LEU A 76 33.21 5.07 -1.89
CA LEU A 76 34.22 4.12 -1.45
C LEU A 76 35.15 3.76 -2.61
N VAL A 77 36.44 3.95 -2.39
CA VAL A 77 37.49 3.54 -3.33
C VAL A 77 38.32 2.45 -2.68
N LEU A 78 38.51 1.33 -3.39
CA LEU A 78 39.43 0.29 -2.98
C LEU A 78 40.86 0.72 -3.29
N THR A 79 41.71 0.83 -2.27
CA THR A 79 43.13 1.15 -2.36
C THR A 79 43.95 -0.10 -2.02
N PRO A 80 45.21 -0.18 -2.40
CA PRO A 80 46.10 -1.29 -2.03
C PRO A 80 46.22 -1.55 -0.53
N THR A 81 45.89 -0.55 0.30
CA THR A 81 45.99 -0.61 1.77
C THR A 81 44.64 -0.67 2.46
N GLY A 82 43.51 -0.73 1.72
CA GLY A 82 42.15 -0.80 2.26
C GLY A 82 41.17 0.14 1.54
N PHE A 83 40.12 0.55 2.25
CA PHE A 83 39.12 1.47 1.70
C PHE A 83 39.54 2.91 1.90
N GLY A 84 39.36 3.73 0.86
CA GLY A 84 39.53 5.17 0.86
C GLY A 84 38.23 5.88 0.49
N VAL A 85 38.23 7.20 0.68
CA VAL A 85 37.11 8.08 0.24
C VAL A 85 37.62 8.94 -0.91
N VAL A 86 36.81 9.15 -1.93
CA VAL A 86 37.14 10.02 -3.04
C VAL A 86 37.26 11.46 -2.52
N SER A 87 38.46 12.02 -2.59
CA SER A 87 38.71 13.42 -2.32
C SER A 87 39.62 13.98 -3.41
N ASN A 88 39.24 15.13 -3.95
CA ASN A 88 40.10 15.89 -4.87
C ASN A 88 40.23 17.32 -4.38
N GLU A 89 41.14 18.07 -4.99
CA GLU A 89 41.46 19.43 -4.53
C GLU A 89 40.27 20.40 -4.52
N ASN A 90 39.19 20.10 -5.25
CA ASN A 90 38.05 21.00 -5.41
C ASN A 90 36.74 20.49 -4.76
N VAL A 91 36.68 19.22 -4.31
CA VAL A 91 35.46 18.62 -3.77
C VAL A 91 35.78 17.81 -2.52
N ALA A 92 35.25 18.25 -1.39
CA ALA A 92 35.29 17.50 -0.15
C ALA A 92 34.21 16.41 -0.15
N PRO A 93 34.45 15.25 0.49
CA PRO A 93 33.41 14.23 0.69
C PRO A 93 32.17 14.81 1.36
N ALA A 94 30.98 14.33 0.96
CA ALA A 94 29.75 14.74 1.63
C ALA A 94 29.74 14.28 3.10
N SER A 95 29.15 15.08 3.97
CA SER A 95 29.03 14.67 5.38
C SER A 95 28.09 13.44 5.49
N PRO A 96 28.32 12.55 6.48
CA PRO A 96 27.46 11.38 6.70
C PRO A 96 25.97 11.73 6.80
N ASP A 97 25.63 12.87 7.41
CA ASP A 97 24.24 13.33 7.56
C ASP A 97 23.60 13.68 6.22
N ARG A 98 24.36 14.30 5.30
CA ARG A 98 23.86 14.60 3.94
C ARG A 98 23.64 13.33 3.13
N VAL A 99 24.55 12.37 3.23
CA VAL A 99 24.42 11.07 2.57
C VAL A 99 23.19 10.32 3.13
N LYS A 100 23.01 10.34 4.45
CA LYS A 100 21.83 9.75 5.11
C LYS A 100 20.52 10.42 4.66
N ALA A 101 20.50 11.75 4.60
CA ALA A 101 19.33 12.49 4.13
C ALA A 101 19.00 12.18 2.67
N LEU A 102 20.01 12.15 1.79
CA LEU A 102 19.83 11.75 0.39
C LEU A 102 19.28 10.33 0.29
N ARG A 103 19.85 9.39 1.03
CA ARG A 103 19.41 8.00 1.03
C ARG A 103 17.96 7.87 1.47
N GLN A 104 17.55 8.65 2.50
CA GLN A 104 16.14 8.69 2.93
C GLN A 104 15.24 9.24 1.84
N GLN A 105 15.58 10.35 1.20
CA GLN A 105 14.79 10.93 0.11
C GLN A 105 14.62 9.97 -1.07
N VAL A 106 15.67 9.24 -1.44
CA VAL A 106 15.59 8.24 -2.52
C VAL A 106 14.71 7.07 -2.11
N LYS A 107 14.77 6.64 -0.85
CA LYS A 107 13.90 5.60 -0.30
C LYS A 107 12.43 6.04 -0.34
N ASP A 108 12.13 7.25 0.12
CA ASP A 108 10.78 7.79 0.14
C ASP A 108 10.20 7.89 -1.28
N ALA A 109 11.00 8.39 -2.23
CA ALA A 109 10.62 8.45 -3.64
C ALA A 109 10.38 7.04 -4.25
N TYR A 110 11.16 6.04 -3.86
CA TYR A 110 10.96 4.65 -4.25
C TYR A 110 9.65 4.10 -3.68
N GLU A 111 9.36 4.34 -2.41
CA GLU A 111 8.15 3.89 -1.73
C GLU A 111 6.89 4.51 -2.37
N ASP A 112 6.93 5.81 -2.72
CA ASP A 112 5.84 6.48 -3.43
C ASP A 112 5.65 5.92 -4.85
N ALA A 113 6.74 5.63 -5.56
CA ALA A 113 6.66 4.98 -6.87
C ALA A 113 6.10 3.55 -6.79
N LEU A 114 6.39 2.83 -5.71
CA LEU A 114 5.83 1.50 -5.45
C LEU A 114 4.31 1.57 -5.23
N ASP A 115 3.85 2.53 -4.44
CA ASP A 115 2.43 2.76 -4.21
C ASP A 115 1.70 3.18 -5.50
N GLU A 116 2.32 4.03 -6.33
CA GLU A 116 1.79 4.39 -7.64
C GLU A 116 1.67 3.17 -8.57
N ALA A 117 2.66 2.27 -8.58
CA ALA A 117 2.58 1.03 -9.35
C ALA A 117 1.41 0.15 -8.89
N ILE A 118 1.25 -0.04 -7.57
CA ILE A 118 0.13 -0.81 -6.99
C ILE A 118 -1.21 -0.20 -7.42
N LEU A 119 -1.38 1.11 -7.27
CA LEU A 119 -2.61 1.82 -7.67
C LEU A 119 -2.89 1.71 -9.18
N ALA A 120 -1.84 1.72 -10.02
CA ALA A 120 -1.98 1.56 -11.47
C ALA A 120 -2.42 0.14 -11.86
N MET A 121 -2.00 -0.88 -11.10
CA MET A 121 -2.33 -2.28 -11.35
C MET A 121 -3.70 -2.71 -10.80
N LEU A 122 -4.33 -1.91 -9.95
CA LEU A 122 -5.72 -2.19 -9.53
C LEU A 122 -6.66 -2.20 -10.75
N GLY A 123 -7.62 -3.11 -10.74
CA GLY A 123 -8.55 -3.31 -11.85
C GLY A 123 -7.99 -4.16 -13.00
N THR A 124 -6.75 -4.63 -12.90
CA THR A 124 -6.13 -5.57 -13.83
C THR A 124 -6.08 -6.99 -13.26
N ASP A 125 -5.64 -7.96 -14.05
CA ASP A 125 -5.48 -9.35 -13.57
C ASP A 125 -4.41 -9.49 -12.49
N TRP A 126 -3.47 -8.54 -12.37
CA TRP A 126 -2.54 -8.49 -11.25
C TRP A 126 -3.26 -8.44 -9.89
N ALA A 127 -4.31 -7.65 -9.78
CA ALA A 127 -5.06 -7.52 -8.53
C ALA A 127 -5.71 -8.83 -8.05
N LYS A 128 -5.98 -9.76 -8.97
CA LYS A 128 -6.49 -11.11 -8.68
C LYS A 128 -5.40 -12.11 -8.37
N SER A 129 -4.13 -11.80 -8.72
CA SER A 129 -2.98 -12.65 -8.47
C SER A 129 -2.65 -12.76 -6.98
N ILE A 130 -1.79 -13.72 -6.62
CA ILE A 130 -1.27 -13.85 -5.25
C ILE A 130 -0.54 -12.57 -4.84
N SER A 131 0.33 -12.02 -5.71
CA SER A 131 1.06 -10.78 -5.44
C SER A 131 0.11 -9.59 -5.18
N GLY A 132 -0.92 -9.42 -6.00
CA GLY A 132 -1.92 -8.38 -5.83
C GLY A 132 -2.73 -8.52 -4.54
N ARG A 133 -3.18 -9.73 -4.22
CA ARG A 133 -3.93 -10.00 -2.99
C ARG A 133 -3.10 -9.79 -1.72
N ILE A 134 -1.81 -10.16 -1.73
CA ILE A 134 -0.91 -9.89 -0.60
C ILE A 134 -0.70 -8.39 -0.42
N ARG A 135 -0.55 -7.62 -1.51
CA ARG A 135 -0.28 -6.18 -1.45
C ARG A 135 -1.53 -5.36 -1.11
N VAL A 136 -2.72 -5.85 -1.45
CA VAL A 136 -4.02 -5.20 -1.21
C VAL A 136 -4.89 -6.14 -0.38
N ASN A 137 -4.45 -6.42 0.84
CA ASN A 137 -5.13 -7.28 1.82
C ASN A 137 -5.80 -6.50 2.96
N SER A 138 -5.72 -5.19 2.93
CA SER A 138 -6.16 -4.23 3.94
C SER A 138 -6.82 -3.03 3.27
N PHE A 139 -7.65 -2.29 3.98
CA PHE A 139 -8.15 -0.98 3.52
C PHE A 139 -7.05 0.06 3.47
N TYR A 140 -6.01 -0.10 4.29
CA TYR A 140 -4.79 0.69 4.28
C TYR A 140 -3.67 -0.09 3.57
N PHE A 141 -3.43 0.18 2.31
CA PHE A 141 -2.47 -0.57 1.50
C PHE A 141 -1.43 0.29 0.78
N VAL A 142 -1.58 1.63 0.85
CA VAL A 142 -0.62 2.64 0.34
C VAL A 142 -0.33 3.69 1.41
N GLY A 143 0.84 4.34 1.35
CA GLY A 143 1.21 5.42 2.28
C GLY A 143 0.22 6.59 2.29
N ALA A 144 -0.42 6.86 1.14
CA ALA A 144 -1.48 7.86 1.03
C ALA A 144 -2.64 7.62 2.00
N ASP A 145 -2.99 6.36 2.30
CA ASP A 145 -4.05 6.05 3.25
C ASP A 145 -3.75 6.60 4.67
N LEU A 146 -2.49 6.55 5.09
CA LEU A 146 -2.07 7.14 6.36
C LEU A 146 -2.12 8.67 6.33
N ARG A 147 -1.76 9.28 5.21
CA ARG A 147 -1.82 10.74 5.04
C ARG A 147 -3.26 11.25 5.04
N ASP A 148 -4.11 10.63 4.24
CA ASP A 148 -5.46 11.10 3.94
C ASP A 148 -6.47 10.81 5.06
N TYR A 149 -6.31 9.67 5.76
CA TYR A 149 -7.30 9.18 6.73
C TYR A 149 -6.81 9.13 8.16
N ALA A 150 -5.50 9.09 8.38
CA ALA A 150 -4.93 8.97 9.71
C ALA A 150 -4.09 10.19 10.15
N GLY A 151 -3.96 11.21 9.30
CA GLY A 151 -3.29 12.48 9.66
C GLY A 151 -1.77 12.33 9.91
N PHE A 152 -1.09 11.42 9.20
CA PHE A 152 0.37 11.30 9.19
C PHE A 152 0.92 11.91 7.88
N PRO A 153 1.16 13.25 7.82
CA PRO A 153 1.41 13.96 6.55
C PRO A 153 2.64 13.48 5.79
N ASP A 154 3.66 13.02 6.51
CA ASP A 154 4.93 12.57 5.93
C ASP A 154 5.01 11.02 5.84
N ALA A 155 3.86 10.32 5.88
CA ALA A 155 3.86 8.87 5.85
C ALA A 155 4.13 8.34 4.43
N HIS A 156 5.14 7.50 4.32
CA HIS A 156 5.43 6.65 3.17
C HIS A 156 5.12 5.19 3.51
N ARG A 157 5.39 4.28 2.59
CA ARG A 157 5.08 2.86 2.77
C ARG A 157 5.72 2.22 4.00
N SER A 158 6.92 2.63 4.39
CA SER A 158 7.56 2.16 5.63
C SER A 158 6.73 2.47 6.87
N ALA A 159 6.11 3.64 6.94
CA ALA A 159 5.22 4.01 8.03
C ALA A 159 3.95 3.12 8.10
N LEU A 160 3.47 2.64 6.93
CA LEU A 160 2.38 1.66 6.86
C LEU A 160 2.82 0.31 7.44
N VAL A 161 4.02 -0.16 7.07
CA VAL A 161 4.60 -1.43 7.57
C VAL A 161 4.76 -1.40 9.09
N GLU A 162 5.20 -0.29 9.67
CA GLU A 162 5.33 -0.13 11.11
C GLU A 162 3.99 -0.24 11.86
N ARG A 163 2.88 0.04 11.21
CA ARG A 163 1.53 0.06 11.79
C ARG A 163 0.64 -1.12 11.39
N LEU A 164 1.18 -2.10 10.67
CA LEU A 164 0.41 -3.24 10.17
C LEU A 164 -0.39 -3.96 11.27
N ILE A 165 0.19 -4.16 12.44
CA ILE A 165 -0.48 -4.84 13.55
C ILE A 165 -1.68 -4.02 14.04
N GLN A 166 -1.50 -2.72 14.23
CA GLN A 166 -2.57 -1.82 14.70
C GLN A 166 -3.69 -1.70 13.66
N ILE A 167 -3.34 -1.66 12.37
CA ILE A 167 -4.32 -1.66 11.28
C ILE A 167 -5.10 -2.96 11.29
N ALA A 168 -4.44 -4.12 11.39
CA ALA A 168 -5.08 -5.41 11.43
C ALA A 168 -6.02 -5.57 12.64
N GLU A 169 -5.65 -5.06 13.82
CA GLU A 169 -6.52 -5.04 15.00
C GLU A 169 -7.78 -4.20 14.76
N ALA A 170 -7.65 -3.01 14.16
CA ALA A 170 -8.78 -2.16 13.81
C ALA A 170 -9.70 -2.83 12.78
N GLU A 171 -9.13 -3.44 11.75
CA GLU A 171 -9.88 -4.15 10.72
C GLU A 171 -10.60 -5.38 11.23
N GLU A 172 -9.98 -6.13 12.14
CA GLU A 172 -10.65 -7.26 12.80
C GLU A 172 -11.85 -6.79 13.64
N TYR A 173 -11.72 -5.65 14.32
CA TYR A 173 -12.85 -5.07 15.05
C TYR A 173 -13.98 -4.64 14.10
N ILE A 174 -13.63 -4.01 12.97
CA ILE A 174 -14.58 -3.64 11.91
C ILE A 174 -15.26 -4.87 11.32
N ARG A 175 -14.49 -5.90 10.97
CA ARG A 175 -14.95 -7.16 10.36
C ARG A 175 -16.02 -7.84 11.21
N ARG A 176 -15.87 -7.84 12.53
CA ARG A 176 -16.88 -8.35 13.45
C ARG A 176 -18.17 -7.54 13.46
N GLY A 177 -18.09 -6.23 13.17
CA GLY A 177 -19.26 -5.34 13.14
C GLY A 177 -20.07 -5.41 11.84
N ILE A 178 -19.38 -5.44 10.69
CA ILE A 178 -20.00 -5.38 9.37
C ILE A 178 -20.08 -6.74 8.66
N SER A 179 -19.53 -7.79 9.23
CA SER A 179 -19.29 -9.14 8.72
C SER A 179 -18.01 -9.32 7.87
N SER A 180 -17.51 -10.55 7.86
CA SER A 180 -16.37 -10.93 7.03
C SER A 180 -16.70 -10.88 5.55
N GLU A 181 -17.90 -11.28 5.17
CA GLU A 181 -18.38 -11.33 3.79
C GLU A 181 -18.44 -9.92 3.19
N PHE A 182 -19.06 -8.98 3.90
CA PHE A 182 -19.14 -7.60 3.42
C PHE A 182 -17.78 -6.90 3.41
N PHE A 183 -16.93 -7.19 4.38
CA PHE A 183 -15.54 -6.70 4.40
C PHE A 183 -14.76 -7.15 3.15
N GLU A 184 -14.87 -8.42 2.75
CA GLU A 184 -14.23 -8.94 1.54
C GLU A 184 -14.82 -8.32 0.25
N VAL A 185 -16.13 -8.02 0.22
CA VAL A 185 -16.75 -7.29 -0.90
C VAL A 185 -16.12 -5.91 -1.06
N LEU A 186 -15.87 -5.19 0.03
CA LEU A 186 -15.19 -3.90 -0.03
C LEU A 186 -13.74 -4.04 -0.52
N LEU A 187 -12.99 -5.04 -0.03
CA LEU A 187 -11.62 -5.30 -0.49
C LEU A 187 -11.58 -5.67 -1.98
N GLU A 188 -12.47 -6.55 -2.42
CA GLU A 188 -12.54 -6.92 -3.83
C GLU A 188 -12.94 -5.74 -4.72
N GLY A 189 -13.82 -4.88 -4.22
CA GLY A 189 -14.17 -3.63 -4.87
C GLY A 189 -12.99 -2.66 -5.01
N ILE A 190 -12.07 -2.61 -4.03
CA ILE A 190 -10.81 -1.87 -4.12
C ILE A 190 -9.92 -2.49 -5.20
N ARG A 191 -9.69 -3.80 -5.14
CA ARG A 191 -8.83 -4.55 -6.07
C ARG A 191 -9.29 -4.40 -7.52
N SER A 192 -10.61 -4.50 -7.75
CA SER A 192 -11.22 -4.41 -9.09
C SER A 192 -11.43 -2.98 -9.58
N LYS A 193 -11.21 -1.95 -8.75
CA LYS A 193 -11.63 -0.55 -9.00
C LYS A 193 -13.13 -0.40 -9.33
N ASN A 194 -13.95 -1.30 -8.85
CA ASN A 194 -15.38 -1.34 -9.17
C ASN A 194 -16.26 -1.29 -7.90
N LEU A 195 -16.01 -0.32 -7.03
CA LEU A 195 -16.88 -0.02 -5.88
C LEU A 195 -18.05 0.87 -6.30
N LYS A 196 -19.26 0.47 -5.92
CA LYS A 196 -20.46 1.31 -5.99
C LYS A 196 -20.25 2.58 -5.15
N THR A 197 -20.93 3.66 -5.50
CA THR A 197 -20.78 4.96 -4.80
C THR A 197 -21.09 4.83 -3.31
N GLU A 198 -22.14 4.13 -2.95
CA GLU A 198 -22.58 3.90 -1.57
C GLU A 198 -21.52 3.13 -0.78
N TYR A 199 -20.89 2.12 -1.40
CA TYR A 199 -19.82 1.33 -0.77
C TYR A 199 -18.53 2.15 -0.59
N ARG A 200 -18.26 3.11 -1.50
CA ARG A 200 -17.14 4.04 -1.32
C ARG A 200 -17.33 4.95 -0.11
N MET A 201 -18.58 5.39 0.14
CA MET A 201 -18.90 6.19 1.34
C MET A 201 -18.67 5.37 2.63
N ILE A 202 -19.14 4.13 2.64
CA ILE A 202 -18.89 3.20 3.77
C ILE A 202 -17.39 3.00 3.98
N LEU A 203 -16.65 2.68 2.91
CA LEU A 203 -15.19 2.49 2.97
C LEU A 203 -14.46 3.74 3.48
N HIS A 204 -14.89 4.94 3.04
CA HIS A 204 -14.32 6.20 3.52
C HIS A 204 -14.46 6.35 5.05
N GLU A 205 -15.66 6.13 5.58
CA GLU A 205 -15.92 6.19 7.02
C GLU A 205 -15.14 5.13 7.81
N LEU A 206 -15.01 3.91 7.27
CA LEU A 206 -14.22 2.84 7.87
C LEU A 206 -12.72 3.19 7.89
N LYS A 207 -12.21 3.78 6.82
CA LYS A 207 -10.82 4.27 6.79
C LYS A 207 -10.59 5.37 7.86
N LEU A 208 -11.50 6.31 8.00
CA LEU A 208 -11.42 7.31 9.07
C LEU A 208 -11.50 6.68 10.48
N ALA A 209 -12.27 5.60 10.64
CA ALA A 209 -12.35 4.86 11.89
C ALA A 209 -11.00 4.20 12.25
N ILE A 210 -10.33 3.58 11.28
CA ILE A 210 -8.98 3.02 11.43
C ILE A 210 -7.99 4.14 11.79
N GLY A 211 -8.06 5.30 11.11
CA GLY A 211 -7.24 6.46 11.45
C GLY A 211 -7.36 6.89 12.91
N GLY A 212 -8.58 6.94 13.46
CA GLY A 212 -8.82 7.20 14.87
C GLY A 212 -8.16 6.17 15.79
N TRP A 213 -8.26 4.88 15.43
CA TRP A 213 -7.62 3.80 16.18
C TRP A 213 -6.10 3.94 16.23
N LEU A 214 -5.46 4.32 15.12
CA LEU A 214 -4.01 4.52 15.03
C LEU A 214 -3.50 5.64 15.94
N HIS A 215 -4.35 6.58 16.34
CA HIS A 215 -4.09 7.59 17.36
C HIS A 215 -4.49 7.14 18.78
N GLY A 216 -4.81 5.87 19.00
CA GLY A 216 -5.24 5.34 20.28
C GLY A 216 -6.69 5.70 20.67
N ASN A 217 -7.44 6.34 19.78
CA ASN A 217 -8.82 6.75 20.04
C ASN A 217 -9.82 5.67 19.60
N LYS A 218 -10.00 4.67 20.47
CA LYS A 218 -10.91 3.55 20.23
C LYS A 218 -12.38 3.97 20.15
N GLU A 219 -12.76 5.06 20.79
CA GLU A 219 -14.14 5.57 20.75
C GLU A 219 -14.51 6.13 19.38
N VAL A 220 -13.57 6.75 18.66
CA VAL A 220 -13.79 7.19 17.28
C VAL A 220 -14.10 6.00 16.38
N LEU A 221 -13.35 4.90 16.52
CA LEU A 221 -13.63 3.70 15.73
C LEU A 221 -15.02 3.14 16.05
N ARG A 222 -15.39 3.01 17.33
CA ARG A 222 -16.70 2.51 17.75
C ARG A 222 -17.84 3.38 17.23
N MET A 223 -17.72 4.70 17.38
CA MET A 223 -18.74 5.66 16.94
C MET A 223 -18.93 5.60 15.41
N LYS A 224 -17.83 5.64 14.65
CA LYS A 224 -17.90 5.60 13.18
C LYS A 224 -18.44 4.27 12.69
N LEU A 225 -18.01 3.15 13.28
CA LEU A 225 -18.54 1.84 12.94
C LEU A 225 -20.04 1.72 13.25
N ALA A 226 -20.49 2.23 14.38
CA ALA A 226 -21.92 2.27 14.71
C ALA A 226 -22.72 3.10 13.70
N ASN A 227 -22.19 4.26 13.27
CA ASN A 227 -22.82 5.09 12.25
C ASN A 227 -22.90 4.38 10.89
N VAL A 228 -21.84 3.67 10.50
CA VAL A 228 -21.80 2.86 9.27
C VAL A 228 -22.86 1.76 9.33
N ILE A 229 -22.95 1.01 10.43
CA ILE A 229 -23.93 -0.04 10.61
C ILE A 229 -25.35 0.53 10.55
N ASN A 230 -25.62 1.64 11.27
CA ASN A 230 -26.93 2.29 11.23
C ASN A 230 -27.32 2.77 9.83
N GLU A 231 -26.36 3.29 9.05
CA GLU A 231 -26.60 3.70 7.66
C GLU A 231 -26.95 2.51 6.78
N MET A 232 -26.22 1.40 6.90
CA MET A 232 -26.50 0.17 6.16
C MET A 232 -27.87 -0.42 6.54
N GLU A 233 -28.25 -0.38 7.80
CA GLU A 233 -29.55 -0.90 8.28
C GLU A 233 -30.72 -0.05 7.83
N ARG A 234 -30.55 1.28 7.76
CA ARG A 234 -31.59 2.19 7.21
C ARG A 234 -31.82 1.98 5.72
N ASN A 235 -30.78 1.60 4.99
CA ASN A 235 -30.80 1.44 3.54
C ASN A 235 -30.45 0.00 3.13
N ILE A 236 -31.03 -0.98 3.86
CA ILE A 236 -30.59 -2.39 3.81
C ILE A 236 -30.64 -3.01 2.41
N ASP A 237 -31.58 -2.57 1.56
CA ASP A 237 -31.70 -3.06 0.19
C ASP A 237 -30.54 -2.60 -0.73
N THR A 238 -29.80 -1.57 -0.32
CA THR A 238 -28.59 -1.10 -1.01
C THR A 238 -27.37 -1.98 -0.69
N TYR A 239 -27.41 -2.71 0.44
CA TYR A 239 -26.31 -3.53 0.95
C TYR A 239 -26.71 -5.02 1.08
N PRO A 240 -27.06 -5.70 -0.04
CA PRO A 240 -27.55 -7.07 0.00
C PRO A 240 -26.52 -8.04 0.62
N GLU A 241 -25.22 -7.83 0.38
CA GLU A 241 -24.18 -8.69 0.94
C GLU A 241 -24.06 -8.57 2.47
N TYR A 242 -24.36 -7.38 3.02
CA TYR A 242 -24.48 -7.20 4.48
C TYR A 242 -25.75 -7.84 5.01
N ARG A 243 -26.89 -7.63 4.34
CA ARG A 243 -28.20 -8.21 4.73
C ARG A 243 -28.16 -9.74 4.79
N GLU A 244 -27.43 -10.37 3.87
CA GLU A 244 -27.30 -11.83 3.80
C GLU A 244 -26.24 -12.39 4.76
N SER A 245 -25.45 -11.54 5.40
CA SER A 245 -24.37 -11.95 6.29
C SER A 245 -24.86 -12.55 7.62
N GLU A 246 -24.02 -13.39 8.21
CA GLU A 246 -24.29 -13.94 9.55
C GLU A 246 -24.36 -12.84 10.63
N ALA A 247 -23.54 -11.79 10.51
CA ALA A 247 -23.58 -10.67 11.48
C ALA A 247 -24.93 -9.97 11.50
N TYR A 248 -25.55 -9.76 10.33
CA TYR A 248 -26.89 -9.18 10.24
C TYR A 248 -27.97 -10.15 10.75
N LYS A 249 -27.94 -11.42 10.35
CA LYS A 249 -28.90 -12.45 10.75
C LYS A 249 -28.91 -12.66 12.26
N VAL A 250 -27.74 -12.74 12.89
CA VAL A 250 -27.65 -12.88 14.36
C VAL A 250 -28.25 -11.68 15.08
N LYS A 251 -28.01 -10.46 14.57
CA LYS A 251 -28.53 -9.22 15.17
C LYS A 251 -30.04 -9.07 14.99
N HIS A 252 -30.62 -9.62 13.89
CA HIS A 252 -32.04 -9.54 13.57
C HIS A 252 -32.71 -10.91 13.64
N PHE A 253 -32.21 -11.77 14.55
CA PHE A 253 -32.83 -13.08 14.75
C PHE A 253 -34.26 -12.91 15.28
N GLU A 254 -35.25 -13.36 14.49
CA GLU A 254 -36.63 -13.43 14.92
C GLU A 254 -36.79 -14.64 15.86
N HIS A 255 -37.12 -14.39 17.11
CA HIS A 255 -37.48 -15.45 18.03
C HIS A 255 -38.74 -16.14 17.51
N TYR A 256 -38.73 -17.47 17.54
CA TYR A 256 -39.91 -18.25 17.23
C TYR A 256 -41.03 -17.90 18.25
N GLU A 257 -42.13 -17.35 17.77
CA GLU A 257 -43.33 -17.15 18.57
C GLU A 257 -44.23 -18.39 18.49
N ASN A 258 -44.44 -19.03 19.65
CA ASN A 258 -45.34 -20.20 19.72
C ASN A 258 -46.76 -19.81 19.30
N GLY A 259 -47.24 -20.36 18.19
CA GLY A 259 -48.61 -20.21 17.76
C GLY A 259 -49.56 -21.08 18.57
N LYS A 260 -50.85 -20.74 18.55
CA LYS A 260 -51.89 -21.52 19.27
C LYS A 260 -52.05 -22.96 18.77
N ASP A 261 -51.61 -23.22 17.54
CA ASP A 261 -51.73 -24.50 16.86
C ASP A 261 -50.41 -25.29 16.86
N ASP A 262 -49.38 -24.80 17.54
CA ASP A 262 -48.09 -25.50 17.58
C ASP A 262 -48.18 -26.73 18.46
N SER A 263 -47.79 -27.88 17.92
CA SER A 263 -47.79 -29.17 18.63
C SER A 263 -46.75 -29.30 19.71
N THR A 264 -45.78 -28.35 19.80
CA THR A 264 -44.64 -28.35 20.74
C THR A 264 -44.29 -26.92 21.14
N PHE A 265 -44.26 -26.64 22.47
CA PHE A 265 -43.79 -25.34 22.94
C PHE A 265 -42.26 -25.32 22.99
N PHE A 266 -41.62 -24.35 22.37
CA PHE A 266 -40.23 -24.06 22.51
C PHE A 266 -40.06 -22.97 23.57
N PHE A 267 -39.28 -23.27 24.60
CA PHE A 267 -38.82 -22.26 25.61
C PHE A 267 -37.53 -21.69 25.11
N GLY A 268 -37.54 -20.49 24.52
CA GLY A 268 -36.37 -19.72 24.09
C GLY A 268 -35.88 -18.76 25.16
#